data_9ffa44d4f6002181a1309534dff93711
#
_entry.id   9ffa44d4f6002181a1309534dff93711
#
_cell.length_a   1.000
_cell.length_b   1.000
_cell.length_c   1.000
_cell.angle_alpha   90.00
_cell.angle_beta   90.00
_cell.angle_gamma   90.00
#
_symmetry.space_group_name_H-M   'P 1'
#
loop_
_entity.id
_entity.type
_entity.pdbx_description
1 polymer ?
#
loop_
_entity_poly.entity_id
_entity_poly.type
_entity_poly.pdbx_seq_one_letter_code
_entity_poly.pdbx_strand_id
1 'polypeptide(L)'
;TTANIDIVTKKDEPGIDIIIKPGTKNESVHIPVILSESGLKDMVYNDFYIGEGADVTIVAGCGIHNCGVDTSEHDGIHTFYIGKNAKVKYIEKHYGEGDGAGERILNPTTIVHIEDGGYMEMETTQIKGVDSTVRDTKADLADGATLVIKEKIMTHGRQTAETNFTVELNGVDSSANVISRSVAKGESKQVFNSNICGNNQCYGHTECDAILMDNGHVKAVPSLEANNLDASLVHEAAIGKIAGDQLIKLMTLGLTEAQAEEQIAKTGANEISISATGNGVENVTKSIISAMSTSTGEGVTGFDVKA
;
A
#
# COMPACT_ATOMS: atom_id res chain seq x y z
N THR A 1 17.59 18.09 3.94
CA THR A 1 17.90 18.55 5.31
C THR A 1 17.21 19.87 5.56
N THR A 2 16.44 19.98 6.62
CA THR A 2 15.78 21.20 7.12
C THR A 2 16.32 21.53 8.51
N ALA A 3 15.74 22.50 9.21
CA ALA A 3 16.09 22.76 10.60
C ALA A 3 15.74 21.59 11.56
N ASN A 4 14.74 20.78 11.16
CA ASN A 4 14.20 19.70 12.00
C ASN A 4 14.45 18.29 11.42
N ILE A 5 14.94 18.18 10.19
CA ILE A 5 15.17 16.90 9.51
C ILE A 5 16.60 16.87 8.93
N ASP A 6 17.39 15.93 9.39
CA ASP A 6 18.73 15.66 8.87
C ASP A 6 18.69 14.39 7.99
N ILE A 7 19.31 14.46 6.81
CA ILE A 7 19.52 13.32 5.93
C ILE A 7 21.02 13.10 5.82
N VAL A 8 21.48 11.93 6.24
CA VAL A 8 22.90 11.60 6.35
C VAL A 8 23.18 10.33 5.54
N THR A 9 24.19 10.36 4.69
CA THR A 9 24.64 9.17 3.98
C THR A 9 25.28 8.18 4.96
N LYS A 10 24.87 6.92 4.89
CA LYS A 10 25.49 5.83 5.67
C LYS A 10 26.93 5.61 5.24
N LYS A 11 27.79 5.19 6.18
CA LYS A 11 29.21 4.95 5.92
C LYS A 11 29.53 3.49 5.65
N ASP A 12 28.78 2.60 6.24
CA ASP A 12 29.08 1.17 6.29
C ASP A 12 28.31 0.36 5.25
N GLU A 13 27.23 0.94 4.70
CA GLU A 13 26.37 0.29 3.70
C GLU A 13 25.71 1.35 2.77
N PRO A 14 25.27 0.98 1.57
CA PRO A 14 24.55 1.89 0.69
C PRO A 14 23.23 2.34 1.31
N GLY A 15 23.00 3.66 1.38
CA GLY A 15 21.74 4.19 1.92
C GLY A 15 21.90 5.46 2.72
N ILE A 16 20.82 5.84 3.42
CA ILE A 16 20.75 7.09 4.18
C ILE A 16 20.05 6.87 5.52
N ASP A 17 20.45 7.68 6.50
CA ASP A 17 19.73 7.88 7.76
C ASP A 17 18.92 9.16 7.66
N ILE A 18 17.63 9.08 7.94
CA ILE A 18 16.71 10.20 8.01
C ILE A 18 16.35 10.43 9.48
N ILE A 19 16.87 11.51 10.06
CA ILE A 19 16.74 11.84 11.47
C ILE A 19 15.76 12.99 11.63
N ILE A 20 14.58 12.72 12.19
CA ILE A 20 13.51 13.68 12.42
C ILE A 20 13.50 14.02 13.92
N LYS A 21 13.71 15.30 14.24
CA LYS A 21 13.82 15.75 15.63
C LYS A 21 12.49 15.64 16.38
N PRO A 22 12.54 15.43 17.71
CA PRO A 22 11.32 15.43 18.53
C PRO A 22 10.47 16.66 18.32
N GLY A 23 9.14 16.47 18.31
CA GLY A 23 8.16 17.55 18.15
C GLY A 23 8.07 18.19 16.76
N THR A 24 8.79 17.69 15.75
CA THR A 24 8.66 18.17 14.36
C THR A 24 7.22 18.02 13.87
N LYS A 25 6.65 19.06 13.27
CA LYS A 25 5.26 19.06 12.80
C LYS A 25 5.16 19.58 11.37
N ASN A 26 4.24 18.96 10.59
CA ASN A 26 3.89 19.41 9.25
C ASN A 26 5.07 19.50 8.26
N GLU A 27 6.08 18.67 8.45
CA GLU A 27 7.19 18.52 7.50
C GLU A 27 7.09 17.20 6.73
N SER A 28 7.73 17.16 5.57
CA SER A 28 7.77 15.95 4.74
C SER A 28 9.17 15.65 4.23
N VAL A 29 9.42 14.35 4.04
CA VAL A 29 10.63 13.82 3.40
C VAL A 29 10.23 13.12 2.12
N HIS A 30 10.96 13.38 1.03
CA HIS A 30 10.76 12.75 -0.26
C HIS A 30 12.04 12.02 -0.69
N ILE A 31 11.94 10.73 -0.95
CA ILE A 31 13.06 9.86 -1.36
C ILE A 31 12.71 9.11 -2.67
N PRO A 32 12.78 9.78 -3.83
CA PRO A 32 12.58 9.12 -5.10
C PRO A 32 13.81 8.32 -5.51
N VAL A 33 13.60 7.11 -6.03
CA VAL A 33 14.63 6.27 -6.64
C VAL A 33 14.16 5.86 -8.03
N ILE A 34 14.99 6.04 -9.04
CA ILE A 34 14.70 5.61 -10.42
C ILE A 34 15.93 4.92 -10.99
N LEU A 35 15.80 3.63 -11.29
CA LEU A 35 16.79 2.87 -12.06
C LEU A 35 16.50 3.07 -13.55
N SER A 36 17.46 3.60 -14.30
CA SER A 36 17.31 3.88 -15.74
C SER A 36 18.24 3.08 -16.64
N GLU A 37 19.13 2.27 -16.05
CA GLU A 37 20.06 1.42 -16.80
C GLU A 37 19.60 -0.03 -16.77
N SER A 38 19.61 -0.69 -17.94
CA SER A 38 19.32 -2.11 -18.05
C SER A 38 20.40 -2.95 -17.37
N GLY A 39 19.98 -3.97 -16.62
CA GLY A 39 20.90 -4.86 -15.90
C GLY A 39 21.40 -4.30 -14.56
N LEU A 40 20.96 -3.11 -14.15
CA LEU A 40 21.33 -2.54 -12.85
C LEU A 40 20.61 -3.31 -11.73
N LYS A 41 21.43 -3.74 -10.75
CA LYS A 41 20.92 -4.28 -9.48
C LYS A 41 21.35 -3.35 -8.37
N ASP A 42 20.39 -2.86 -7.63
CA ASP A 42 20.58 -1.87 -6.58
C ASP A 42 19.97 -2.37 -5.27
N MET A 43 20.73 -2.24 -4.18
CA MET A 43 20.27 -2.54 -2.83
C MET A 43 20.62 -1.37 -1.92
N VAL A 44 19.61 -0.84 -1.21
CA VAL A 44 19.78 0.32 -0.33
C VAL A 44 19.15 0.10 1.03
N TYR A 45 19.76 0.67 2.06
CA TYR A 45 19.33 0.60 3.45
C TYR A 45 19.00 2.01 3.94
N ASN A 46 17.74 2.30 4.18
CA ASN A 46 17.31 3.61 4.65
C ASN A 46 16.67 3.48 6.04
N ASP A 47 17.28 4.12 7.03
CA ASP A 47 16.75 4.12 8.38
C ASP A 47 16.11 5.47 8.71
N PHE A 48 14.92 5.41 9.27
CA PHE A 48 14.12 6.56 9.64
C PHE A 48 14.01 6.63 11.16
N TYR A 49 14.62 7.63 11.77
CA TYR A 49 14.56 7.90 13.19
C TYR A 49 13.58 9.03 13.46
N ILE A 50 12.38 8.70 13.93
CA ILE A 50 11.31 9.67 14.16
C ILE A 50 11.26 9.99 15.65
N GLY A 51 11.61 11.23 16.01
CA GLY A 51 11.65 11.68 17.40
C GLY A 51 10.27 11.75 18.06
N GLU A 52 10.26 11.66 19.39
CA GLU A 52 9.06 11.72 20.22
C GLU A 52 8.12 12.86 19.81
N GLY A 53 6.83 12.56 19.68
CA GLY A 53 5.78 13.52 19.37
C GLY A 53 5.89 14.19 17.98
N ALA A 54 6.76 13.74 17.08
CA ALA A 54 6.81 14.24 15.71
C ALA A 54 5.52 13.86 14.96
N ASP A 55 5.19 14.64 13.90
CA ASP A 55 4.05 14.37 13.01
C ASP A 55 4.45 14.76 11.58
N VAL A 56 4.77 13.74 10.77
CA VAL A 56 5.46 13.93 9.49
C VAL A 56 4.93 12.99 8.41
N THR A 57 5.10 13.44 7.16
CA THR A 57 4.82 12.61 5.98
C THR A 57 6.11 12.22 5.29
N ILE A 58 6.26 10.95 4.98
CA ILE A 58 7.40 10.40 4.23
C ILE A 58 6.87 9.82 2.92
N VAL A 59 7.42 10.27 1.80
CA VAL A 59 7.04 9.82 0.46
C VAL A 59 8.23 9.12 -0.18
N ALA A 60 8.10 7.82 -0.42
CA ALA A 60 9.05 7.02 -1.18
C ALA A 60 8.49 6.71 -2.57
N GLY A 61 9.33 6.73 -3.57
CA GLY A 61 8.95 6.36 -4.93
C GLY A 61 10.06 5.56 -5.57
N CYS A 62 9.79 4.29 -5.90
CA CYS A 62 10.75 3.44 -6.58
C CYS A 62 10.25 3.13 -8.00
N GLY A 63 11.06 3.46 -9.00
CA GLY A 63 10.74 3.22 -10.41
C GLY A 63 11.88 2.51 -11.12
N ILE A 64 11.54 1.63 -12.07
CA ILE A 64 12.51 1.03 -12.99
C ILE A 64 12.09 1.36 -14.41
N HIS A 65 12.96 2.06 -15.13
CA HIS A 65 12.84 2.30 -16.55
C HIS A 65 13.84 1.39 -17.29
N ASN A 66 13.35 0.30 -17.89
CA ASN A 66 14.19 -0.68 -18.56
C ASN A 66 13.84 -0.79 -20.05
N CYS A 67 14.71 -0.28 -20.92
CA CYS A 67 14.62 -0.41 -22.38
C CYS A 67 15.59 -1.44 -22.96
N GLY A 68 16.32 -2.18 -22.13
CA GLY A 68 17.28 -3.20 -22.55
C GLY A 68 16.78 -4.63 -22.40
N VAL A 69 17.69 -5.56 -22.45
CA VAL A 69 17.39 -7.00 -22.41
C VAL A 69 17.73 -7.65 -21.07
N ASP A 70 18.50 -6.97 -20.23
CA ASP A 70 18.95 -7.49 -18.94
C ASP A 70 17.95 -7.09 -17.81
N THR A 71 17.79 -7.94 -16.83
CA THR A 71 16.92 -7.70 -15.68
C THR A 71 17.45 -6.58 -14.79
N SER A 72 16.61 -5.60 -14.49
CA SER A 72 16.90 -4.55 -13.51
C SER A 72 16.14 -4.81 -12.22
N GLU A 73 16.83 -4.66 -11.08
CA GLU A 73 16.32 -5.03 -9.76
C GLU A 73 16.66 -3.96 -8.72
N HIS A 74 15.68 -3.61 -7.88
CA HIS A 74 15.87 -2.71 -6.75
C HIS A 74 15.31 -3.33 -5.48
N ASP A 75 16.18 -3.48 -4.50
CA ASP A 75 15.89 -4.03 -3.19
C ASP A 75 16.07 -2.90 -2.13
N GLY A 76 14.98 -2.24 -1.79
CA GLY A 76 14.97 -1.20 -0.77
C GLY A 76 14.63 -1.76 0.61
N ILE A 77 15.53 -1.60 1.57
CA ILE A 77 15.29 -1.96 2.97
C ILE A 77 15.07 -0.67 3.76
N HIS A 78 13.86 -0.50 4.29
CA HIS A 78 13.44 0.68 5.04
C HIS A 78 13.13 0.30 6.48
N THR A 79 13.89 0.83 7.45
CA THR A 79 13.64 0.61 8.87
C THR A 79 13.12 1.89 9.52
N PHE A 80 11.97 1.81 10.18
CA PHE A 80 11.34 2.92 10.88
C PHE A 80 11.43 2.71 12.39
N TYR A 81 12.03 3.66 13.07
CA TYR A 81 12.07 3.78 14.54
C TYR A 81 11.17 4.94 14.94
N ILE A 82 9.94 4.65 15.33
CA ILE A 82 8.91 5.65 15.62
C ILE A 82 8.83 5.87 17.12
N GLY A 83 9.28 7.04 17.56
CA GLY A 83 9.33 7.41 18.97
C GLY A 83 7.95 7.62 19.59
N LYS A 84 7.92 7.74 20.92
CA LYS A 84 6.68 7.87 21.70
C LYS A 84 5.76 8.98 21.20
N ASN A 85 4.47 8.64 21.03
CA ASN A 85 3.43 9.56 20.57
C ASN A 85 3.72 10.24 19.21
N ALA A 86 4.69 9.74 18.45
CA ALA A 86 4.96 10.24 17.11
C ALA A 86 3.93 9.68 16.10
N LYS A 87 3.69 10.46 15.03
CA LYS A 87 2.78 10.09 13.94
C LYS A 87 3.51 10.14 12.62
N VAL A 88 3.43 9.07 11.87
CA VAL A 88 4.05 8.95 10.55
C VAL A 88 3.00 8.56 9.52
N LYS A 89 2.91 9.33 8.44
CA LYS A 89 2.25 8.90 7.21
C LYS A 89 3.33 8.53 6.19
N TYR A 90 3.43 7.25 5.83
CA TYR A 90 4.35 6.73 4.83
C TYR A 90 3.60 6.40 3.55
N ILE A 91 3.98 7.01 2.44
CA ILE A 91 3.40 6.80 1.12
C ILE A 91 4.46 6.24 0.21
N GLU A 92 4.26 5.01 -0.27
CA GLU A 92 5.19 4.34 -1.16
C GLU A 92 4.52 4.03 -2.50
N LYS A 93 5.21 4.36 -3.60
CA LYS A 93 4.73 4.08 -4.96
C LYS A 93 5.78 3.35 -5.76
N HIS A 94 5.39 2.22 -6.34
CA HIS A 94 6.22 1.41 -7.21
C HIS A 94 5.68 1.41 -8.65
N TYR A 95 6.56 1.57 -9.62
CA TYR A 95 6.19 1.48 -11.02
C TYR A 95 7.35 0.96 -11.88
N GLY A 96 7.01 0.32 -13.01
CA GLY A 96 7.94 -0.09 -14.03
C GLY A 96 7.55 0.52 -15.37
N GLU A 97 8.53 0.90 -16.16
CA GLU A 97 8.38 1.45 -17.51
C GLU A 97 9.45 0.91 -18.44
N GLY A 98 9.30 1.19 -19.73
CA GLY A 98 10.24 0.81 -20.80
C GLY A 98 9.70 -0.34 -21.63
N ASP A 99 10.20 -0.43 -22.85
CA ASP A 99 9.84 -1.39 -23.90
C ASP A 99 10.88 -2.51 -24.08
N GLY A 100 11.87 -2.57 -23.18
CA GLY A 100 12.90 -3.61 -23.17
C GLY A 100 12.33 -4.98 -22.78
N ALA A 101 13.06 -6.04 -23.16
CA ALA A 101 12.73 -7.40 -22.81
C ALA A 101 13.21 -7.81 -21.41
N GLY A 102 14.06 -7.01 -20.78
CA GLY A 102 14.56 -7.25 -19.43
C GLY A 102 13.48 -7.02 -18.37
N GLU A 103 13.44 -7.87 -17.35
CA GLU A 103 12.47 -7.75 -16.26
C GLU A 103 12.74 -6.55 -15.35
N ARG A 104 11.69 -6.07 -14.72
CA ARG A 104 11.69 -4.99 -13.70
C ARG A 104 11.25 -5.59 -12.38
N ILE A 105 12.20 -5.76 -11.47
CA ILE A 105 12.01 -6.42 -10.18
C ILE A 105 12.14 -5.39 -9.06
N LEU A 106 11.14 -5.34 -8.19
CA LEU A 106 11.11 -4.48 -7.01
C LEU A 106 10.78 -5.32 -5.76
N ASN A 107 11.77 -5.49 -4.87
CA ASN A 107 11.61 -6.29 -3.64
C ASN A 107 11.81 -5.41 -2.39
N PRO A 108 10.81 -4.65 -1.98
CA PRO A 108 10.93 -3.79 -0.80
C PRO A 108 10.80 -4.61 0.49
N THR A 109 11.67 -4.29 1.45
CA THR A 109 11.55 -4.75 2.83
C THR A 109 11.29 -3.56 3.74
N THR A 110 10.25 -3.62 4.56
CA THR A 110 9.94 -2.58 5.53
C THR A 110 9.92 -3.16 6.94
N ILE A 111 10.70 -2.57 7.84
CA ILE A 111 10.76 -2.95 9.26
C ILE A 111 10.28 -1.76 10.08
N VAL A 112 9.34 -2.00 11.01
CA VAL A 112 8.69 -0.92 11.76
C VAL A 112 8.73 -1.22 13.25
N HIS A 113 9.34 -0.33 14.01
CA HIS A 113 9.35 -0.35 15.48
C HIS A 113 8.56 0.84 15.98
N ILE A 114 7.43 0.62 16.67
CA ILE A 114 6.57 1.69 17.17
C ILE A 114 6.58 1.69 18.69
N GLU A 115 7.12 2.77 19.28
CA GLU A 115 7.10 3.00 20.72
C GLU A 115 5.71 3.40 21.23
N ASP A 116 5.58 3.52 22.58
CA ASP A 116 4.31 3.78 23.28
C ASP A 116 3.51 4.94 22.65
N GLY A 117 2.25 4.68 22.31
CA GLY A 117 1.33 5.67 21.73
C GLY A 117 1.71 6.16 20.33
N GLY A 118 2.75 5.60 19.71
CA GLY A 118 3.15 5.94 18.35
C GLY A 118 2.13 5.46 17.32
N TYR A 119 2.07 6.14 16.18
CA TYR A 119 1.14 5.84 15.08
C TYR A 119 1.86 5.82 13.74
N MET A 120 1.61 4.80 12.95
CA MET A 120 2.03 4.76 11.55
C MET A 120 0.88 4.38 10.63
N GLU A 121 0.69 5.16 9.56
CA GLU A 121 -0.12 4.80 8.41
C GLU A 121 0.79 4.58 7.20
N MET A 122 0.75 3.39 6.63
CA MET A 122 1.47 3.02 5.39
C MET A 122 0.48 2.91 4.24
N GLU A 123 0.68 3.70 3.19
CA GLU A 123 -0.04 3.57 1.92
C GLU A 123 0.94 3.08 0.85
N THR A 124 0.81 1.85 0.40
CA THR A 124 1.66 1.28 -0.64
C THR A 124 0.87 1.06 -1.92
N THR A 125 1.42 1.46 -3.06
CA THR A 125 0.75 1.37 -4.35
C THR A 125 1.68 0.84 -5.42
N GLN A 126 1.28 -0.27 -6.08
CA GLN A 126 1.98 -0.85 -7.23
C GLN A 126 0.95 -1.21 -8.32
N ILE A 127 0.82 -0.37 -9.34
CA ILE A 127 -0.26 -0.51 -10.34
C ILE A 127 0.24 -0.89 -11.73
N LYS A 128 1.50 -0.57 -12.09
CA LYS A 128 1.95 -0.70 -13.48
C LYS A 128 3.40 -1.13 -13.60
N GLY A 129 3.63 -2.10 -14.50
CA GLY A 129 4.91 -2.35 -15.16
C GLY A 129 6.00 -3.02 -14.33
N VAL A 130 5.72 -3.42 -13.09
CA VAL A 130 6.62 -4.26 -12.30
C VAL A 130 6.36 -5.71 -12.65
N ASP A 131 7.38 -6.43 -13.11
CA ASP A 131 7.23 -7.80 -13.59
C ASP A 131 7.20 -8.81 -12.44
N SER A 132 7.99 -8.56 -11.40
CA SER A 132 8.00 -9.37 -10.17
C SER A 132 8.24 -8.50 -8.95
N THR A 133 7.53 -8.80 -7.86
CA THR A 133 7.78 -8.19 -6.54
C THR A 133 7.61 -9.22 -5.44
N VAL A 134 8.52 -9.17 -4.45
CA VAL A 134 8.35 -9.80 -3.14
C VAL A 134 8.48 -8.68 -2.11
N ARG A 135 7.38 -8.37 -1.43
CA ARG A 135 7.33 -7.34 -0.39
C ARG A 135 7.29 -8.00 0.98
N ASP A 136 8.24 -7.66 1.83
CA ASP A 136 8.27 -8.09 3.22
C ASP A 136 8.04 -6.89 4.15
N THR A 137 7.04 -6.98 5.02
CA THR A 137 6.78 -5.96 6.05
C THR A 137 6.71 -6.63 7.41
N LYS A 138 7.54 -6.16 8.35
CA LYS A 138 7.58 -6.63 9.73
C LYS A 138 7.37 -5.46 10.67
N ALA A 139 6.52 -5.63 11.68
CA ALA A 139 6.26 -4.58 12.66
C ALA A 139 6.18 -5.15 14.07
N ASP A 140 6.68 -4.41 15.05
CA ASP A 140 6.44 -4.63 16.47
C ASP A 140 5.91 -3.35 17.13
N LEU A 141 4.88 -3.51 17.95
CA LEU A 141 4.09 -2.44 18.53
C LEU A 141 4.13 -2.49 20.06
N ALA A 142 4.56 -1.38 20.67
CA ALA A 142 4.52 -1.16 22.11
C ALA A 142 3.14 -0.72 22.62
N ASP A 143 3.02 -0.30 23.88
CA ASP A 143 1.76 0.07 24.52
C ASP A 143 1.02 1.21 23.79
N GLY A 144 -0.24 1.00 23.45
CA GLY A 144 -1.08 1.98 22.76
C GLY A 144 -0.63 2.33 21.34
N ALA A 145 0.36 1.63 20.81
CA ALA A 145 0.87 1.87 19.46
C ALA A 145 -0.12 1.39 18.39
N THR A 146 -0.18 2.11 17.27
CA THR A 146 -1.12 1.80 16.19
C THR A 146 -0.42 1.75 14.83
N LEU A 147 -0.70 0.68 14.07
CA LEU A 147 -0.25 0.52 12.69
C LEU A 147 -1.43 0.32 11.75
N VAL A 148 -1.47 1.12 10.69
CA VAL A 148 -2.45 0.95 9.60
C VAL A 148 -1.69 0.76 8.30
N ILE A 149 -1.92 -0.37 7.62
CA ILE A 149 -1.33 -0.66 6.30
C ILE A 149 -2.46 -0.71 5.28
N LYS A 150 -2.33 0.07 4.22
CA LYS A 150 -3.23 0.11 3.07
C LYS A 150 -2.43 -0.19 1.81
N GLU A 151 -2.54 -1.40 1.32
CA GLU A 151 -1.89 -1.83 0.10
C GLU A 151 -2.85 -1.78 -1.08
N LYS A 152 -2.37 -1.27 -2.23
CA LYS A 152 -3.06 -1.35 -3.52
C LYS A 152 -2.12 -1.97 -4.54
N ILE A 153 -2.47 -3.14 -5.06
CA ILE A 153 -1.61 -3.85 -6.00
C ILE A 153 -2.40 -4.31 -7.22
N MET A 154 -1.85 -4.07 -8.41
CA MET A 154 -2.39 -4.57 -9.66
C MET A 154 -1.31 -5.30 -10.43
N THR A 155 -1.63 -6.50 -10.87
CA THR A 155 -0.79 -7.30 -11.74
C THR A 155 -1.54 -7.66 -13.02
N HIS A 156 -0.80 -7.73 -14.13
CA HIS A 156 -1.36 -8.12 -15.42
C HIS A 156 -0.37 -8.97 -16.23
N GLY A 157 -0.84 -9.58 -17.34
CA GLY A 157 0.00 -10.44 -18.16
C GLY A 157 0.50 -11.64 -17.35
N ARG A 158 1.82 -11.77 -17.18
CA ARG A 158 2.47 -12.82 -16.38
C ARG A 158 3.15 -12.32 -15.13
N GLN A 159 2.87 -11.08 -14.72
CA GLN A 159 3.45 -10.48 -13.53
C GLN A 159 3.14 -11.29 -12.28
N THR A 160 4.08 -11.24 -11.33
CA THR A 160 3.95 -11.90 -10.03
C THR A 160 4.10 -10.90 -8.90
N ALA A 161 3.30 -11.08 -7.85
CA ALA A 161 3.44 -10.30 -6.63
C ALA A 161 3.22 -11.19 -5.42
N GLU A 162 4.14 -11.12 -4.47
CA GLU A 162 4.02 -11.74 -3.17
C GLU A 162 4.17 -10.65 -2.10
N THR A 163 3.20 -10.57 -1.19
CA THR A 163 3.23 -9.61 -0.09
C THR A 163 3.13 -10.37 1.22
N ASN A 164 4.08 -10.10 2.12
CA ASN A 164 4.23 -10.78 3.40
C ASN A 164 4.16 -9.73 4.52
N PHE A 165 3.17 -9.85 5.40
CA PHE A 165 3.02 -9.00 6.57
C PHE A 165 3.17 -9.82 7.84
N THR A 166 4.05 -9.40 8.74
CA THR A 166 4.18 -9.96 10.09
C THR A 166 4.08 -8.83 11.10
N VAL A 167 3.10 -8.89 12.00
CA VAL A 167 2.84 -7.86 13.00
C VAL A 167 2.78 -8.49 14.38
N GLU A 168 3.64 -8.00 15.28
CA GLU A 168 3.70 -8.39 16.69
C GLU A 168 3.04 -7.30 17.56
N LEU A 169 1.90 -7.62 18.14
CA LEU A 169 1.16 -6.75 19.05
C LEU A 169 1.62 -7.04 20.48
N ASN A 170 2.74 -6.43 20.89
CA ASN A 170 3.41 -6.71 22.15
C ASN A 170 2.90 -5.87 23.32
N GLY A 171 2.43 -4.65 23.04
CA GLY A 171 1.98 -3.72 24.06
C GLY A 171 0.50 -3.85 24.40
N VAL A 172 0.15 -3.39 25.61
CA VAL A 172 -1.26 -3.24 26.05
C VAL A 172 -1.93 -2.18 25.18
N ASP A 173 -3.17 -2.42 24.71
CA ASP A 173 -3.96 -1.56 23.84
C ASP A 173 -3.27 -1.25 22.48
N SER A 174 -2.30 -2.06 22.08
CA SER A 174 -1.73 -1.97 20.73
C SER A 174 -2.74 -2.42 19.67
N SER A 175 -2.66 -1.81 18.48
CA SER A 175 -3.60 -2.15 17.40
C SER A 175 -2.95 -2.15 16.02
N ALA A 176 -3.39 -3.09 15.17
CA ALA A 176 -2.99 -3.15 13.78
C ALA A 176 -4.17 -3.39 12.84
N ASN A 177 -4.15 -2.71 11.71
CA ASN A 177 -5.10 -2.91 10.61
C ASN A 177 -4.35 -3.04 9.29
N VAL A 178 -4.37 -4.24 8.69
CA VAL A 178 -3.67 -4.56 7.44
C VAL A 178 -4.70 -4.82 6.35
N ILE A 179 -4.80 -3.91 5.40
CA ILE A 179 -5.79 -3.97 4.31
C ILE A 179 -5.03 -4.09 2.98
N SER A 180 -5.26 -5.18 2.24
CA SER A 180 -4.77 -5.36 0.88
C SER A 180 -5.92 -5.38 -0.10
N ARG A 181 -5.88 -4.48 -1.09
CA ARG A 181 -6.82 -4.43 -2.20
C ARG A 181 -6.10 -4.66 -3.50
N SER A 182 -6.51 -5.68 -4.24
CA SER A 182 -5.76 -6.12 -5.38
C SER A 182 -6.60 -6.45 -6.61
N VAL A 183 -5.96 -6.38 -7.78
CA VAL A 183 -6.50 -6.83 -9.05
C VAL A 183 -5.48 -7.72 -9.74
N ALA A 184 -5.85 -8.95 -10.05
CA ALA A 184 -5.05 -9.86 -10.86
C ALA A 184 -5.70 -10.07 -12.23
N LYS A 185 -4.99 -9.68 -13.31
CA LYS A 185 -5.48 -9.75 -14.69
C LYS A 185 -4.55 -10.56 -15.59
N GLY A 186 -5.11 -11.17 -16.65
CA GLY A 186 -4.35 -12.00 -17.58
C GLY A 186 -3.99 -13.35 -16.98
N GLU A 187 -2.70 -13.70 -16.98
CA GLU A 187 -2.16 -14.91 -16.34
C GLU A 187 -1.34 -14.56 -15.08
N SER A 188 -1.55 -13.37 -14.53
CA SER A 188 -0.77 -12.90 -13.39
C SER A 188 -1.13 -13.62 -12.09
N LYS A 189 -0.18 -13.60 -11.14
CA LYS A 189 -0.31 -14.31 -9.88
C LYS A 189 0.00 -13.40 -8.72
N GLN A 190 -0.82 -13.48 -7.68
CA GLN A 190 -0.59 -12.78 -6.42
C GLN A 190 -0.69 -13.75 -5.24
N VAL A 191 0.17 -13.53 -4.25
CA VAL A 191 0.10 -14.20 -2.96
C VAL A 191 0.09 -13.14 -1.87
N PHE A 192 -0.89 -13.18 -1.00
CA PHE A 192 -1.00 -12.34 0.18
C PHE A 192 -0.87 -13.21 1.42
N ASN A 193 0.21 -13.02 2.15
CA ASN A 193 0.47 -13.68 3.43
C ASN A 193 0.37 -12.62 4.53
N SER A 194 -0.45 -12.86 5.55
CA SER A 194 -0.50 -12.00 6.73
C SER A 194 -0.42 -12.84 8.01
N ASN A 195 0.47 -12.46 8.91
CA ASN A 195 0.60 -13.06 10.23
C ASN A 195 0.48 -11.95 11.29
N ILE A 196 -0.53 -12.05 12.15
CA ILE A 196 -0.75 -11.13 13.26
C ILE A 196 -0.68 -11.91 14.57
N CYS A 197 0.29 -11.58 15.41
CA CYS A 197 0.49 -12.17 16.73
C CYS A 197 0.03 -11.20 17.82
N GLY A 198 -1.00 -11.56 18.55
CA GLY A 198 -1.54 -10.82 19.71
C GLY A 198 -0.92 -11.33 21.00
N ASN A 199 0.13 -10.66 21.48
CA ASN A 199 0.89 -11.07 22.66
C ASN A 199 0.40 -10.43 23.96
N ASN A 200 -0.53 -9.48 23.88
CA ASN A 200 -1.12 -8.78 25.02
C ASN A 200 -2.59 -8.47 24.77
N GLN A 201 -3.25 -7.71 25.66
CA GLN A 201 -4.55 -7.08 25.37
C GLN A 201 -4.38 -6.17 24.17
N CYS A 202 -4.93 -6.54 23.02
CA CYS A 202 -4.66 -5.88 21.75
C CYS A 202 -5.76 -6.12 20.72
N TYR A 203 -5.71 -5.38 19.62
CA TYR A 203 -6.63 -5.56 18.48
C TYR A 203 -5.85 -5.71 17.17
N GLY A 204 -6.12 -6.77 16.44
CA GLY A 204 -5.54 -7.02 15.11
C GLY A 204 -6.62 -7.32 14.08
N HIS A 205 -6.57 -6.63 12.95
CA HIS A 205 -7.45 -6.88 11.81
C HIS A 205 -6.64 -7.04 10.53
N THR A 206 -6.97 -8.02 9.72
CA THR A 206 -6.42 -8.18 8.37
C THR A 206 -7.54 -8.41 7.36
N GLU A 207 -7.48 -7.68 6.25
CA GLU A 207 -8.47 -7.72 5.16
C GLU A 207 -7.76 -7.94 3.83
N CYS A 208 -8.27 -8.87 3.02
CA CYS A 208 -7.78 -9.11 1.66
C CYS A 208 -8.94 -9.12 0.67
N ASP A 209 -9.07 -8.04 -0.09
CA ASP A 209 -10.05 -7.93 -1.19
C ASP A 209 -9.32 -8.03 -2.53
N ALA A 210 -9.70 -9.02 -3.34
CA ALA A 210 -9.07 -9.25 -4.63
C ALA A 210 -10.08 -9.44 -5.76
N ILE A 211 -9.86 -8.73 -6.85
CA ILE A 211 -10.63 -8.87 -8.09
C ILE A 211 -9.83 -9.72 -9.07
N LEU A 212 -10.47 -10.78 -9.56
CA LEU A 212 -9.93 -11.66 -10.58
C LEU A 212 -10.49 -11.31 -11.95
N MET A 213 -9.61 -11.12 -12.92
CA MET A 213 -9.94 -10.88 -14.33
C MET A 213 -9.18 -11.87 -15.21
N ASP A 214 -9.80 -12.34 -16.30
CA ASP A 214 -9.26 -13.33 -17.21
C ASP A 214 -8.88 -14.64 -16.49
N ASN A 215 -7.59 -15.00 -16.49
CA ASN A 215 -7.00 -16.15 -15.78
C ASN A 215 -6.13 -15.72 -14.59
N GLY A 216 -6.32 -14.50 -14.07
CA GLY A 216 -5.60 -14.02 -12.91
C GLY A 216 -5.83 -14.91 -11.69
N HIS A 217 -4.80 -15.07 -10.87
CA HIS A 217 -4.81 -15.93 -9.70
C HIS A 217 -4.36 -15.16 -8.46
N VAL A 218 -5.15 -15.27 -7.39
CA VAL A 218 -4.82 -14.70 -6.07
C VAL A 218 -4.95 -15.79 -5.01
N LYS A 219 -3.96 -15.86 -4.11
CA LYS A 219 -3.96 -16.73 -2.94
C LYS A 219 -3.78 -15.87 -1.70
N ALA A 220 -4.72 -15.93 -0.75
CA ALA A 220 -4.59 -15.31 0.56
C ALA A 220 -4.31 -16.39 1.61
N VAL A 221 -3.35 -16.13 2.49
CA VAL A 221 -2.93 -17.03 3.58
C VAL A 221 -2.85 -16.22 4.87
N PRO A 222 -3.98 -15.96 5.54
CA PRO A 222 -3.99 -15.31 6.83
C PRO A 222 -3.56 -16.26 7.94
N SER A 223 -2.82 -15.75 8.90
CA SER A 223 -2.46 -16.41 10.15
C SER A 223 -2.74 -15.46 11.31
N LEU A 224 -3.52 -15.91 12.27
CA LEU A 224 -3.80 -15.18 13.52
C LEU A 224 -3.36 -16.03 14.70
N GLU A 225 -2.50 -15.47 15.54
CA GLU A 225 -2.00 -16.14 16.75
C GLU A 225 -2.32 -15.29 17.98
N ALA A 226 -3.26 -15.75 18.82
CA ALA A 226 -3.65 -15.07 20.04
C ALA A 226 -2.95 -15.72 21.24
N ASN A 227 -1.92 -15.08 21.76
CA ASN A 227 -1.12 -15.52 22.90
C ASN A 227 -1.63 -14.96 24.24
N ASN A 228 -2.65 -14.09 24.20
CA ASN A 228 -3.28 -13.48 25.36
C ASN A 228 -4.81 -13.64 25.27
N LEU A 229 -5.48 -13.84 26.41
CA LEU A 229 -6.94 -14.02 26.47
C LEU A 229 -7.72 -12.77 26.04
N ASP A 230 -7.11 -11.58 26.18
CA ASP A 230 -7.72 -10.31 25.82
C ASP A 230 -7.24 -9.83 24.42
N ALA A 231 -6.56 -10.68 23.66
CA ALA A 231 -6.25 -10.40 22.26
C ALA A 231 -7.49 -10.63 21.38
N SER A 232 -7.87 -9.60 20.62
CA SER A 232 -8.96 -9.67 19.66
C SER A 232 -8.41 -9.58 18.23
N LEU A 233 -8.39 -10.70 17.53
CA LEU A 233 -7.83 -10.80 16.17
C LEU A 233 -8.92 -11.22 15.18
N VAL A 234 -9.03 -10.48 14.07
CA VAL A 234 -10.05 -10.69 13.04
C VAL A 234 -9.41 -10.79 11.66
N HIS A 235 -9.92 -11.67 10.84
CA HIS A 235 -9.57 -11.75 9.42
C HIS A 235 -10.82 -11.73 8.55
N GLU A 236 -10.76 -10.94 7.45
CA GLU A 236 -11.78 -10.89 6.41
C GLU A 236 -11.15 -11.06 5.03
N ALA A 237 -11.82 -11.73 4.11
CA ALA A 237 -11.36 -11.88 2.74
C ALA A 237 -12.52 -11.96 1.75
N ALA A 238 -12.39 -11.24 0.64
CA ALA A 238 -13.27 -11.33 -0.50
C ALA A 238 -12.44 -11.47 -1.79
N ILE A 239 -12.44 -12.66 -2.39
CA ILE A 239 -11.69 -12.96 -3.60
C ILE A 239 -12.66 -13.45 -4.67
N GLY A 240 -12.74 -12.75 -5.81
CA GLY A 240 -13.65 -13.17 -6.85
C GLY A 240 -13.61 -12.28 -8.10
N LYS A 241 -14.53 -12.59 -9.02
CA LYS A 241 -14.75 -11.74 -10.21
C LYS A 241 -15.49 -10.46 -9.80
N ILE A 242 -15.35 -9.42 -10.63
CA ILE A 242 -16.15 -8.20 -10.50
C ILE A 242 -17.63 -8.57 -10.40
N ALA A 243 -18.30 -8.08 -9.38
CA ALA A 243 -19.75 -8.32 -9.23
C ALA A 243 -20.50 -7.70 -10.40
N GLY A 244 -21.34 -8.49 -11.06
CA GLY A 244 -22.13 -8.05 -12.22
C GLY A 244 -22.94 -6.77 -11.97
N ASP A 245 -23.41 -6.58 -10.73
CA ASP A 245 -24.16 -5.39 -10.34
C ASP A 245 -23.32 -4.09 -10.39
N GLN A 246 -22.05 -4.15 -10.07
CA GLN A 246 -21.12 -3.00 -10.18
C GLN A 246 -20.86 -2.66 -11.64
N LEU A 247 -20.67 -3.69 -12.47
CA LEU A 247 -20.48 -3.55 -13.90
C LEU A 247 -21.74 -2.93 -14.56
N ILE A 248 -22.91 -3.47 -14.27
CA ILE A 248 -24.19 -2.96 -14.76
C ILE A 248 -24.41 -1.50 -14.36
N LYS A 249 -24.13 -1.13 -13.12
CA LYS A 249 -24.24 0.26 -12.66
C LYS A 249 -23.38 1.20 -13.48
N LEU A 250 -22.13 0.87 -13.75
CA LEU A 250 -21.24 1.71 -14.57
C LEU A 250 -21.68 1.73 -16.05
N MET A 251 -22.15 0.62 -16.57
CA MET A 251 -22.70 0.55 -17.95
C MET A 251 -23.98 1.38 -18.11
N THR A 252 -24.84 1.45 -17.10
CA THR A 252 -26.03 2.34 -17.13
C THR A 252 -25.67 3.82 -17.14
N LEU A 253 -24.45 4.17 -16.75
CA LEU A 253 -23.90 5.53 -16.83
C LEU A 253 -23.22 5.82 -18.18
N GLY A 254 -23.32 4.90 -19.15
CA GLY A 254 -22.83 5.08 -20.51
C GLY A 254 -21.42 4.56 -20.78
N LEU A 255 -20.78 3.85 -19.81
CA LEU A 255 -19.52 3.16 -20.08
C LEU A 255 -19.77 1.86 -20.83
N THR A 256 -18.83 1.50 -21.69
CA THR A 256 -18.79 0.13 -22.25
C THR A 256 -18.36 -0.85 -21.14
N GLU A 257 -18.65 -2.13 -21.30
CA GLU A 257 -18.23 -3.17 -20.35
C GLU A 257 -16.72 -3.08 -20.05
N ALA A 258 -15.88 -2.98 -21.08
CA ALA A 258 -14.44 -2.86 -20.92
C ALA A 258 -14.01 -1.58 -20.16
N GLN A 259 -14.69 -0.46 -20.39
CA GLN A 259 -14.43 0.79 -19.65
C GLN A 259 -14.87 0.69 -18.19
N ALA A 260 -16.00 0.02 -17.93
CA ALA A 260 -16.48 -0.22 -16.57
C ALA A 260 -15.53 -1.15 -15.80
N GLU A 261 -15.07 -2.24 -16.42
CA GLU A 261 -14.05 -3.12 -15.85
C GLU A 261 -12.75 -2.39 -15.55
N GLU A 262 -12.25 -1.59 -16.51
CA GLU A 262 -11.03 -0.80 -16.33
C GLU A 262 -11.18 0.21 -15.19
N GLN A 263 -12.33 0.84 -15.06
CA GLN A 263 -12.60 1.81 -14.00
C GLN A 263 -12.63 1.13 -12.62
N ILE A 264 -13.33 0.00 -12.49
CA ILE A 264 -13.37 -0.78 -11.24
C ILE A 264 -11.96 -1.27 -10.86
N ALA A 265 -11.18 -1.76 -11.85
CA ALA A 265 -9.82 -2.20 -11.62
C ALA A 265 -8.90 -1.08 -11.12
N LYS A 266 -9.04 0.14 -11.65
CA LYS A 266 -8.23 1.31 -11.24
C LYS A 266 -8.54 1.83 -9.83
N THR A 267 -9.78 1.69 -9.38
CA THR A 267 -10.23 2.31 -8.13
C THR A 267 -10.35 1.33 -6.97
N GLY A 268 -10.32 0.03 -7.24
CA GLY A 268 -10.69 -0.98 -6.25
C GLY A 268 -12.20 -0.98 -5.98
N ALA A 269 -12.69 -1.99 -5.27
CA ALA A 269 -14.12 -2.23 -5.11
C ALA A 269 -14.89 -1.12 -4.35
N ASN A 270 -14.21 -0.27 -3.58
CA ASN A 270 -14.85 0.70 -2.68
C ASN A 270 -14.56 2.18 -2.97
N GLU A 271 -13.71 2.51 -3.94
CA GLU A 271 -13.43 3.89 -4.32
C GLU A 271 -13.57 4.06 -5.83
N ILE A 272 -14.68 4.60 -6.29
CA ILE A 272 -14.87 4.93 -7.71
C ILE A 272 -14.65 6.43 -7.89
N SER A 273 -13.57 6.79 -8.57
CA SER A 273 -13.36 8.16 -9.04
C SER A 273 -13.79 8.25 -10.50
N ILE A 274 -14.78 9.08 -10.79
CA ILE A 274 -15.31 9.28 -12.14
C ILE A 274 -14.83 10.64 -12.62
N SER A 275 -14.00 10.65 -13.67
CA SER A 275 -13.68 11.86 -14.40
C SER A 275 -14.62 11.95 -15.61
N ALA A 276 -15.53 12.92 -15.61
CA ALA A 276 -16.38 13.20 -16.75
C ALA A 276 -16.09 14.61 -17.25
N THR A 277 -15.91 14.76 -18.54
CA THR A 277 -15.74 16.05 -19.21
C THR A 277 -16.93 16.31 -20.14
N GLY A 278 -17.64 17.38 -19.93
CA GLY A 278 -18.73 17.80 -20.79
C GLY A 278 -19.92 18.48 -20.09
N ASN A 279 -20.75 19.19 -20.84
CA ASN A 279 -21.96 19.85 -20.35
C ASN A 279 -23.02 18.82 -19.96
N GLY A 280 -23.34 18.72 -18.69
CA GLY A 280 -24.31 17.75 -18.14
C GLY A 280 -23.79 16.93 -16.95
N VAL A 281 -22.52 17.03 -16.66
CA VAL A 281 -21.81 16.26 -15.62
C VAL A 281 -22.41 16.44 -14.21
N GLU A 282 -22.91 17.61 -13.89
CA GLU A 282 -23.39 17.94 -12.52
C GLU A 282 -24.62 17.10 -12.11
N ASN A 283 -25.52 16.81 -13.03
CA ASN A 283 -26.70 16.01 -12.74
C ASN A 283 -26.38 14.51 -12.66
N VAL A 284 -25.44 14.03 -13.49
CA VAL A 284 -24.97 12.64 -13.47
C VAL A 284 -24.22 12.38 -12.17
N THR A 285 -23.35 13.27 -11.77
CA THR A 285 -22.55 13.15 -10.53
C THR A 285 -23.43 13.11 -9.27
N LYS A 286 -24.47 13.98 -9.19
CA LYS A 286 -25.43 13.97 -8.07
C LYS A 286 -26.24 12.66 -8.01
N SER A 287 -26.61 12.11 -9.17
CA SER A 287 -27.33 10.83 -9.24
C SER A 287 -26.45 9.64 -8.83
N ILE A 288 -25.18 9.65 -9.19
CA ILE A 288 -24.20 8.64 -8.78
C ILE A 288 -23.98 8.67 -7.27
N ILE A 289 -23.72 9.84 -6.70
CA ILE A 289 -23.52 10.01 -5.27
C ILE A 289 -24.75 9.52 -4.47
N SER A 290 -25.95 9.85 -4.93
CA SER A 290 -27.20 9.38 -4.31
C SER A 290 -27.39 7.88 -4.39
N ALA A 291 -27.05 7.25 -5.53
CA ALA A 291 -27.18 5.80 -5.70
C ALA A 291 -26.18 5.01 -4.86
N MET A 292 -24.98 5.55 -4.66
CA MET A 292 -23.91 4.90 -3.87
C MET A 292 -24.14 5.03 -2.38
N SER A 293 -24.63 6.18 -1.89
CA SER A 293 -24.94 6.40 -0.47
C SER A 293 -26.12 5.54 0.02
N THR A 294 -27.00 5.09 -0.86
CA THR A 294 -28.11 4.20 -0.50
C THR A 294 -27.72 2.72 -0.46
N SER A 295 -26.59 2.33 -1.04
CA SER A 295 -26.18 0.91 -1.12
C SER A 295 -25.18 0.46 -0.03
N THR A 296 -24.47 1.37 0.62
CA THR A 296 -23.38 1.04 1.56
C THR A 296 -23.69 1.40 3.02
N GLY A 297 -24.75 2.16 3.30
CA GLY A 297 -25.10 2.56 4.68
C GLY A 297 -24.12 3.50 5.38
N GLU A 298 -22.96 3.79 4.79
CA GLU A 298 -21.97 4.75 5.29
C GLU A 298 -21.58 5.73 4.18
N GLY A 299 -21.44 7.00 4.55
CA GLY A 299 -21.20 8.07 3.60
C GLY A 299 -19.87 7.93 2.87
N VAL A 300 -19.92 7.89 1.57
CA VAL A 300 -18.73 7.90 0.69
C VAL A 300 -18.08 9.29 0.80
N THR A 301 -16.91 9.37 1.40
CA THR A 301 -16.11 10.59 1.45
C THR A 301 -14.97 10.49 0.43
N GLY A 302 -15.00 11.34 -0.58
CA GLY A 302 -13.89 11.55 -1.51
C GLY A 302 -14.23 11.38 -2.98
N PHE A 303 -14.92 12.34 -3.57
CA PHE A 303 -15.02 12.52 -5.00
C PHE A 303 -14.27 13.78 -5.43
N ASP A 304 -13.31 13.62 -6.32
CA ASP A 304 -12.69 14.76 -6.99
C ASP A 304 -13.36 14.90 -8.36
N VAL A 305 -14.26 15.88 -8.48
CA VAL A 305 -14.91 16.23 -9.74
C VAL A 305 -14.20 17.46 -10.30
N LYS A 306 -13.39 17.25 -11.33
CA LYS A 306 -12.87 18.38 -12.14
C LYS A 306 -13.85 18.64 -13.28
N ALA A 307 -14.46 19.81 -13.24
CA ALA A 307 -15.29 20.37 -14.31
C ALA A 307 -14.44 20.82 -15.51
#